data_6d42e81322959287b527bd032b6b7da7
#
_entry.id   6d42e81322959287b527bd032b6b7da7
#
_cell.length_a   1.000
_cell.length_b   1.000
_cell.length_c   1.000
_cell.angle_alpha   90.00
_cell.angle_beta   90.00
_cell.angle_gamma   90.00
#
_symmetry.space_group_name_H-M   'P 1'
#
loop_
_entity.id
_entity.type
_entity.pdbx_description
1 polymer ?
#
loop_
_entity_poly.entity_id
_entity_poly.type
_entity_poly.pdbx_seq_one_letter_code
_entity_poly.pdbx_strand_id
1 'polypeptide(L)'
;MDKEKEYFVHESSYVDEPCEIGKGTKIWHFSHVMKNCKIGEDCNIGQNVVISPDVVLGNNVKIQNNVSVYTGVVCEDDVFLGPSCVFTNVINPRSFISRKDEYRKTVIKKGASIGANATIVCGHDIGKYAFVGAGTVVTKDVPDYALVIGNPGRVRYYVCEC
;
A
#
# COMPACT_ATOMS: atom_id res chain seq x y z
N MET A 1 26.44 12.95 -15.65
CA MET A 1 26.86 11.86 -14.75
C MET A 1 25.56 11.26 -14.18
N ASP A 2 25.15 10.11 -14.73
CA ASP A 2 24.04 9.36 -14.17
C ASP A 2 24.44 8.95 -12.76
N LYS A 3 23.70 9.43 -11.75
CA LYS A 3 23.86 8.92 -10.39
C LYS A 3 23.52 7.43 -10.43
N GLU A 4 24.47 6.60 -10.05
CA GLU A 4 24.24 5.16 -9.92
C GLU A 4 22.99 4.95 -9.05
N LYS A 5 22.02 4.24 -9.57
CA LYS A 5 20.76 4.00 -8.84
C LYS A 5 21.07 3.13 -7.61
N GLU A 6 20.82 3.63 -6.41
CA GLU A 6 21.03 2.89 -5.16
C GLU A 6 19.91 1.88 -4.85
N TYR A 7 19.02 1.65 -5.80
CA TYR A 7 17.88 0.72 -5.69
C TYR A 7 17.85 -0.23 -6.90
N PHE A 8 17.23 -1.38 -6.74
CA PHE A 8 17.10 -2.41 -7.76
C PHE A 8 15.74 -2.35 -8.46
N VAL A 9 15.74 -2.43 -9.80
CA VAL A 9 14.53 -2.61 -10.61
C VAL A 9 14.78 -3.78 -11.56
N HIS A 10 13.92 -4.79 -11.50
CA HIS A 10 13.97 -5.90 -12.44
C HIS A 10 13.68 -5.40 -13.87
N GLU A 11 14.36 -5.95 -14.85
CA GLU A 11 14.29 -5.52 -16.28
C GLU A 11 12.89 -5.55 -16.89
N SER A 12 11.98 -6.39 -16.34
CA SER A 12 10.58 -6.46 -16.77
C SER A 12 9.67 -5.44 -16.11
N SER A 13 10.19 -4.56 -15.25
CA SER A 13 9.43 -3.58 -14.51
C SER A 13 9.70 -2.16 -14.99
N TYR A 14 8.72 -1.29 -14.80
CA TYR A 14 8.78 0.09 -15.24
C TYR A 14 8.71 1.06 -14.07
N VAL A 15 9.50 2.12 -14.13
CA VAL A 15 9.43 3.26 -13.22
C VAL A 15 9.31 4.51 -14.05
N ASP A 16 8.15 5.18 -13.94
CA ASP A 16 7.92 6.45 -14.64
C ASP A 16 8.61 7.59 -13.89
N GLU A 17 9.15 8.54 -14.61
CA GLU A 17 9.77 9.72 -14.02
C GLU A 17 8.78 10.92 -13.96
N PRO A 18 8.90 11.79 -12.95
CA PRO A 18 9.85 11.69 -11.84
C PRO A 18 9.33 10.81 -10.70
N CYS A 19 10.24 10.05 -10.06
CA CYS A 19 10.00 9.32 -8.83
C CYS A 19 11.21 9.44 -7.90
N GLU A 20 10.96 9.48 -6.59
CA GLU A 20 11.99 9.41 -5.56
C GLU A 20 11.98 8.00 -4.97
N ILE A 21 13.08 7.25 -5.09
CA ILE A 21 13.18 5.88 -4.59
C ILE A 21 14.44 5.76 -3.74
N GLY A 22 14.27 5.37 -2.48
CA GLY A 22 15.32 5.24 -1.50
C GLY A 22 16.25 4.05 -1.73
N LYS A 23 17.43 4.15 -1.12
CA LYS A 23 18.48 3.16 -1.16
C LYS A 23 18.00 1.79 -0.67
N GLY A 24 18.50 0.72 -1.27
CA GLY A 24 18.21 -0.67 -0.88
C GLY A 24 16.82 -1.16 -1.28
N THR A 25 15.97 -0.30 -1.81
CA THR A 25 14.62 -0.69 -2.30
C THR A 25 14.74 -1.61 -3.50
N LYS A 26 13.87 -2.63 -3.58
CA LYS A 26 13.84 -3.62 -4.65
C LYS A 26 12.47 -3.68 -5.29
N ILE A 27 12.42 -3.55 -6.61
CA ILE A 27 11.21 -3.67 -7.43
C ILE A 27 11.36 -4.91 -8.29
N TRP A 28 10.49 -5.89 -8.04
CA TRP A 28 10.55 -7.20 -8.69
C TRP A 28 9.75 -7.22 -9.99
N HIS A 29 9.62 -8.40 -10.59
CA HIS A 29 9.12 -8.65 -11.94
C HIS A 29 7.73 -8.05 -12.21
N PHE A 30 7.56 -7.52 -13.41
CA PHE A 30 6.28 -7.09 -13.98
C PHE A 30 5.55 -6.03 -13.15
N SER A 31 6.27 -5.23 -12.41
CA SER A 31 5.70 -4.16 -11.60
C SER A 31 5.80 -2.81 -12.31
N HIS A 32 4.88 -1.91 -11.99
CA HIS A 32 4.87 -0.56 -12.54
C HIS A 32 4.76 0.48 -11.43
N VAL A 33 5.77 1.30 -11.28
CA VAL A 33 5.76 2.48 -10.41
C VAL A 33 5.49 3.69 -11.29
N MET A 34 4.33 4.31 -11.09
CA MET A 34 3.91 5.47 -11.87
C MET A 34 4.52 6.75 -11.31
N LYS A 35 4.41 7.83 -12.07
CA LYS A 35 5.06 9.12 -11.79
C LYS A 35 4.73 9.72 -10.42
N ASN A 36 5.63 10.57 -9.95
CA ASN A 36 5.51 11.37 -8.71
C ASN A 36 5.46 10.53 -7.43
N CYS A 37 5.79 9.25 -7.48
CA CYS A 37 5.84 8.42 -6.28
C CYS A 37 7.04 8.77 -5.40
N LYS A 38 6.86 8.66 -4.08
CA LYS A 38 7.92 8.74 -3.09
C LYS A 38 7.99 7.43 -2.33
N ILE A 39 9.07 6.71 -2.51
CA ILE A 39 9.31 5.39 -1.90
C ILE A 39 10.57 5.49 -1.05
N GLY A 40 10.45 5.13 0.22
CA GLY A 40 11.56 5.17 1.17
C GLY A 40 12.64 4.12 0.90
N GLU A 41 13.53 3.95 1.88
CA GLU A 41 14.64 3.01 1.82
C GLU A 41 14.20 1.59 2.19
N ASP A 42 14.97 0.59 1.74
CA ASP A 42 14.82 -0.83 2.08
C ASP A 42 13.42 -1.43 1.84
N CYS A 43 12.63 -0.82 0.95
CA CYS A 43 11.34 -1.35 0.55
C CYS A 43 11.49 -2.60 -0.32
N ASN A 44 10.51 -3.50 -0.25
CA ASN A 44 10.44 -4.66 -1.14
C ASN A 44 9.10 -4.68 -1.85
N ILE A 45 9.10 -4.37 -3.13
CA ILE A 45 7.93 -4.33 -4.00
C ILE A 45 7.90 -5.62 -4.81
N GLY A 46 6.95 -6.48 -4.45
CA GLY A 46 6.81 -7.81 -5.02
C GLY A 46 6.45 -7.82 -6.51
N GLN A 47 6.17 -9.00 -7.01
CA GLN A 47 5.84 -9.22 -8.41
C GLN A 47 4.43 -8.74 -8.75
N ASN A 48 4.27 -8.18 -9.96
CA ASN A 48 2.96 -7.73 -10.47
C ASN A 48 2.27 -6.72 -9.54
N VAL A 49 3.04 -5.75 -9.06
CA VAL A 49 2.57 -4.65 -8.22
C VAL A 49 2.42 -3.38 -9.05
N VAL A 50 1.33 -2.67 -8.84
CA VAL A 50 1.12 -1.34 -9.41
C VAL A 50 1.15 -0.29 -8.31
N ILE A 51 2.03 0.70 -8.43
CA ILE A 51 2.06 1.88 -7.58
C ILE A 51 1.55 3.05 -8.41
N SER A 52 0.34 3.52 -8.12
CA SER A 52 -0.31 4.61 -8.85
C SER A 52 0.36 5.97 -8.56
N PRO A 53 0.11 7.00 -9.39
CA PRO A 53 0.75 8.29 -9.19
C PRO A 53 0.54 8.87 -7.80
N ASP A 54 1.52 9.63 -7.34
CA ASP A 54 1.49 10.40 -6.08
C ASP A 54 1.42 9.54 -4.80
N VAL A 55 1.61 8.23 -4.90
CA VAL A 55 1.68 7.33 -3.73
C VAL A 55 2.95 7.61 -2.92
N VAL A 56 2.81 7.55 -1.60
CA VAL A 56 3.93 7.71 -0.66
C VAL A 56 4.08 6.45 0.16
N LEU A 57 5.28 5.88 0.13
CA LEU A 57 5.69 4.74 0.95
C LEU A 57 6.85 5.17 1.84
N GLY A 58 6.76 4.92 3.14
CA GLY A 58 7.86 5.09 4.08
C GLY A 58 8.99 4.08 3.87
N ASN A 59 9.84 3.94 4.88
CA ASN A 59 10.96 3.01 4.84
C ASN A 59 10.52 1.59 5.19
N ASN A 60 11.25 0.59 4.69
CA ASN A 60 11.05 -0.83 5.01
C ASN A 60 9.61 -1.33 4.74
N VAL A 61 8.90 -0.74 3.79
CA VAL A 61 7.57 -1.22 3.38
C VAL A 61 7.70 -2.49 2.55
N LYS A 62 6.93 -3.53 2.90
CA LYS A 62 6.91 -4.80 2.18
C LYS A 62 5.57 -4.96 1.48
N ILE A 63 5.57 -4.90 0.16
CA ILE A 63 4.39 -5.15 -0.67
C ILE A 63 4.54 -6.51 -1.31
N GLN A 64 3.60 -7.40 -1.03
CA GLN A 64 3.58 -8.75 -1.61
C GLN A 64 3.03 -8.73 -3.03
N ASN A 65 3.00 -9.88 -3.69
CA ASN A 65 2.62 -9.99 -5.09
C ASN A 65 1.14 -9.60 -5.35
N ASN A 66 0.88 -9.11 -6.55
CA ASN A 66 -0.47 -8.81 -7.05
C ASN A 66 -1.21 -7.73 -6.25
N VAL A 67 -0.54 -6.71 -5.81
CA VAL A 67 -1.13 -5.57 -5.09
C VAL A 67 -1.13 -4.33 -5.97
N SER A 68 -2.27 -3.64 -6.02
CA SER A 68 -2.36 -2.31 -6.61
C SER A 68 -2.53 -1.28 -5.50
N VAL A 69 -1.54 -0.38 -5.37
CA VAL A 69 -1.58 0.73 -4.42
C VAL A 69 -2.02 1.97 -5.17
N TYR A 70 -3.25 2.40 -4.96
CA TYR A 70 -3.85 3.49 -5.72
C TYR A 70 -3.49 4.88 -5.18
N THR A 71 -3.61 5.88 -6.05
CA THR A 71 -3.50 7.31 -5.68
C THR A 71 -4.36 7.61 -4.45
N GLY A 72 -3.77 8.30 -3.47
CA GLY A 72 -4.38 8.61 -2.17
C GLY A 72 -3.98 7.67 -1.04
N VAL A 73 -3.31 6.55 -1.34
CA VAL A 73 -2.75 5.67 -0.30
C VAL A 73 -1.39 6.20 0.15
N VAL A 74 -1.20 6.23 1.46
CA VAL A 74 0.07 6.55 2.13
C VAL A 74 0.39 5.41 3.11
N CYS A 75 1.55 4.81 2.97
CA CYS A 75 2.08 3.86 3.95
C CYS A 75 3.22 4.52 4.74
N GLU A 76 3.14 4.49 6.05
CA GLU A 76 4.26 4.86 6.92
C GLU A 76 5.32 3.74 6.94
N ASP A 77 6.35 3.89 7.78
CA ASP A 77 7.44 2.91 7.87
C ASP A 77 6.94 1.54 8.37
N ASP A 78 7.67 0.49 8.00
CA ASP A 78 7.48 -0.88 8.50
C ASP A 78 6.11 -1.50 8.17
N VAL A 79 5.39 -0.98 7.18
CA VAL A 79 4.08 -1.51 6.75
C VAL A 79 4.25 -2.79 5.92
N PHE A 80 3.41 -3.78 6.20
CA PHE A 80 3.31 -5.00 5.42
C PHE A 80 1.96 -5.06 4.67
N LEU A 81 2.02 -5.19 3.34
CA LEU A 81 0.85 -5.41 2.49
C LEU A 81 0.88 -6.85 1.96
N GLY A 82 -0.04 -7.67 2.45
CA GLY A 82 -0.16 -9.08 2.09
C GLY A 82 -0.56 -9.31 0.63
N PRO A 83 -0.29 -10.50 0.08
CA PRO A 83 -0.54 -10.78 -1.33
C PRO A 83 -2.01 -10.58 -1.70
N SER A 84 -2.22 -9.96 -2.85
CA SER A 84 -3.55 -9.70 -3.40
C SER A 84 -4.48 -8.90 -2.47
N CYS A 85 -3.95 -8.15 -1.51
CA CYS A 85 -4.79 -7.19 -0.79
C CYS A 85 -5.22 -6.06 -1.73
N VAL A 86 -6.38 -5.49 -1.49
CA VAL A 86 -7.05 -4.55 -2.39
C VAL A 86 -7.29 -3.22 -1.69
N PHE A 87 -6.87 -2.14 -2.34
CA PHE A 87 -7.28 -0.79 -1.98
C PHE A 87 -8.34 -0.30 -2.96
N THR A 88 -9.28 0.50 -2.48
CA THR A 88 -10.14 1.32 -3.34
C THR A 88 -9.71 2.78 -3.23
N ASN A 89 -10.15 3.66 -4.11
CA ASN A 89 -9.84 5.08 -4.05
C ASN A 89 -11.07 5.99 -4.20
N VAL A 90 -12.19 5.42 -4.61
CA VAL A 90 -13.47 6.11 -4.74
C VAL A 90 -14.59 5.24 -4.22
N ILE A 91 -15.59 5.85 -3.57
CA ILE A 91 -16.70 5.08 -2.93
C ILE A 91 -17.74 4.61 -3.95
N ASN A 92 -18.01 5.41 -4.97
CA ASN A 92 -19.08 5.14 -5.92
C ASN A 92 -18.56 5.21 -7.37
N PRO A 93 -17.76 4.23 -7.82
CA PRO A 93 -17.25 4.23 -9.19
C PRO A 93 -18.38 4.04 -10.20
N ARG A 94 -18.33 4.80 -11.31
CA ARG A 94 -19.19 4.66 -12.45
C ARG A 94 -18.38 4.86 -13.72
N SER A 95 -18.53 4.00 -14.71
CA SER A 95 -17.76 4.10 -15.96
C SER A 95 -18.12 5.34 -16.80
N PHE A 96 -19.38 5.78 -16.71
CA PHE A 96 -19.92 6.91 -17.46
C PHE A 96 -19.75 8.27 -16.76
N ILE A 97 -19.19 8.32 -15.55
CA ILE A 97 -18.92 9.56 -14.80
C ILE A 97 -17.47 9.51 -14.31
N SER A 98 -16.68 10.54 -14.65
CA SER A 98 -15.35 10.70 -14.04
C SER A 98 -15.50 11.16 -12.59
N ARG A 99 -14.86 10.46 -11.67
CA ARG A 99 -14.84 10.76 -10.23
C ARG A 99 -13.41 10.87 -9.69
N LYS A 100 -12.47 11.30 -10.53
CA LYS A 100 -11.05 11.41 -10.15
C LYS A 100 -10.80 12.43 -9.04
N ASP A 101 -11.64 13.43 -8.94
CA ASP A 101 -11.65 14.47 -7.90
C ASP A 101 -12.29 14.02 -6.57
N GLU A 102 -12.90 12.82 -6.56
CA GLU A 102 -13.49 12.23 -5.37
C GLU A 102 -12.58 11.19 -4.68
N TYR A 103 -11.31 11.07 -5.10
CA TYR A 103 -10.38 10.12 -4.50
C TYR A 103 -10.19 10.43 -3.03
N ARG A 104 -10.31 9.39 -2.20
CA ARG A 104 -10.16 9.48 -0.74
C ARG A 104 -8.81 8.96 -0.31
N LYS A 105 -8.16 9.71 0.58
CA LYS A 105 -6.91 9.31 1.19
C LYS A 105 -7.14 8.15 2.17
N THR A 106 -6.18 7.25 2.22
CA THR A 106 -6.11 6.15 3.19
C THR A 106 -4.68 6.06 3.72
N VAL A 107 -4.50 6.17 5.01
CA VAL A 107 -3.19 6.09 5.67
C VAL A 107 -3.04 4.75 6.36
N ILE A 108 -2.00 4.03 6.00
CA ILE A 108 -1.58 2.81 6.70
C ILE A 108 -0.42 3.21 7.60
N LYS A 109 -0.67 3.25 8.90
CA LYS A 109 0.28 3.77 9.88
C LYS A 109 1.39 2.76 10.18
N LYS A 110 2.47 3.28 10.79
CA LYS A 110 3.69 2.55 11.09
C LYS A 110 3.44 1.15 11.66
N GLY A 111 4.13 0.16 11.11
CA GLY A 111 4.13 -1.22 11.59
C GLY A 111 2.82 -1.99 11.34
N ALA A 112 1.84 -1.39 10.67
CA ALA A 112 0.58 -2.09 10.39
C ALA A 112 0.76 -3.21 9.37
N SER A 113 0.01 -4.30 9.53
CA SER A 113 0.01 -5.46 8.64
C SER A 113 -1.36 -5.70 8.04
N ILE A 114 -1.41 -5.78 6.72
CA ILE A 114 -2.61 -6.10 5.96
C ILE A 114 -2.51 -7.55 5.48
N GLY A 115 -3.45 -8.39 5.87
CA GLY A 115 -3.49 -9.79 5.47
C GLY A 115 -3.83 -10.00 4.00
N ALA A 116 -3.52 -11.21 3.51
CA ALA A 116 -3.81 -11.61 2.13
C ALA A 116 -5.29 -11.45 1.79
N ASN A 117 -5.57 -10.98 0.56
CA ASN A 117 -6.94 -10.76 0.05
C ASN A 117 -7.82 -9.83 0.92
N ALA A 118 -7.26 -9.08 1.85
CA ALA A 118 -8.02 -8.08 2.57
C ALA A 118 -8.39 -6.91 1.65
N THR A 119 -9.55 -6.31 1.86
CA THR A 119 -10.01 -5.14 1.10
C THR A 119 -10.10 -3.93 2.02
N ILE A 120 -9.39 -2.86 1.66
CA ILE A 120 -9.40 -1.59 2.40
C ILE A 120 -10.25 -0.60 1.62
N VAL A 121 -11.42 -0.28 2.14
CA VAL A 121 -12.29 0.74 1.55
C VAL A 121 -11.68 2.11 1.82
N CYS A 122 -11.59 2.94 0.80
CA CYS A 122 -10.92 4.24 0.86
C CYS A 122 -11.55 5.19 1.88
N GLY A 123 -10.72 6.07 2.43
CA GLY A 123 -11.13 7.02 3.47
C GLY A 123 -11.17 6.43 4.88
N HIS A 124 -10.60 5.23 5.06
CA HIS A 124 -10.46 4.60 6.37
C HIS A 124 -8.99 4.31 6.65
N ASP A 125 -8.49 4.83 7.74
CA ASP A 125 -7.09 4.68 8.14
C ASP A 125 -6.87 3.40 8.95
N ILE A 126 -5.68 2.83 8.82
CA ILE A 126 -5.24 1.68 9.61
C ILE A 126 -4.24 2.17 10.66
N GLY A 127 -4.55 1.93 11.92
CA GLY A 127 -3.76 2.36 13.07
C GLY A 127 -2.38 1.72 13.14
N LYS A 128 -1.51 2.30 13.98
CA LYS A 128 -0.13 1.80 14.20
C LYS A 128 -0.17 0.37 14.71
N TYR A 129 0.68 -0.48 14.15
CA TYR A 129 0.82 -1.88 14.54
C TYR A 129 -0.51 -2.67 14.52
N ALA A 130 -1.53 -2.14 13.86
CA ALA A 130 -2.78 -2.86 13.67
C ALA A 130 -2.59 -4.05 12.71
N PHE A 131 -3.39 -5.07 12.92
CA PHE A 131 -3.37 -6.26 12.08
C PHE A 131 -4.74 -6.47 11.44
N VAL A 132 -4.80 -6.37 10.13
CA VAL A 132 -5.99 -6.71 9.35
C VAL A 132 -5.86 -8.16 8.90
N GLY A 133 -6.75 -9.02 9.39
CA GLY A 133 -6.73 -10.45 9.05
C GLY A 133 -6.99 -10.71 7.56
N ALA A 134 -6.53 -11.87 7.07
CA ALA A 134 -6.73 -12.25 5.67
C ALA A 134 -8.23 -12.27 5.30
N GLY A 135 -8.56 -11.80 4.09
CA GLY A 135 -9.93 -11.74 3.60
C GLY A 135 -10.86 -10.74 4.28
N THR A 136 -10.35 -9.91 5.17
CA THR A 136 -11.13 -8.90 5.89
C THR A 136 -11.53 -7.74 4.96
N VAL A 137 -12.75 -7.24 5.12
CA VAL A 137 -13.20 -6.01 4.46
C VAL A 137 -13.27 -4.87 5.48
N VAL A 138 -12.30 -3.95 5.40
CA VAL A 138 -12.24 -2.77 6.29
C VAL A 138 -13.17 -1.69 5.76
N THR A 139 -14.16 -1.32 6.56
CA THR A 139 -15.18 -0.31 6.23
C THR A 139 -15.26 0.82 7.25
N LYS A 140 -14.32 0.86 8.20
CA LYS A 140 -14.17 1.89 9.23
C LYS A 140 -12.70 2.00 9.61
N ASP A 141 -12.30 3.11 10.24
CA ASP A 141 -10.96 3.27 10.78
C ASP A 141 -10.63 2.12 11.75
N VAL A 142 -9.39 1.65 11.65
CA VAL A 142 -8.86 0.62 12.53
C VAL A 142 -8.01 1.28 13.61
N PRO A 143 -8.31 1.08 14.91
CA PRO A 143 -7.50 1.62 15.99
C PRO A 143 -6.08 1.07 16.01
N ASP A 144 -5.17 1.80 16.65
CA ASP A 144 -3.80 1.34 16.88
C ASP A 144 -3.83 -0.01 17.62
N TYR A 145 -2.95 -0.94 17.23
CA TYR A 145 -2.81 -2.30 17.78
C TYR A 145 -4.03 -3.21 17.65
N ALA A 146 -5.08 -2.79 16.95
CA ALA A 146 -6.28 -3.63 16.81
C ALA A 146 -6.07 -4.77 15.83
N LEU A 147 -6.52 -5.97 16.18
CA LEU A 147 -6.76 -7.06 15.25
C LEU A 147 -8.20 -6.96 14.72
N VAL A 148 -8.33 -6.81 13.40
CA VAL A 148 -9.63 -6.71 12.72
C VAL A 148 -9.81 -7.92 11.80
N ILE A 149 -10.96 -8.58 11.90
CA ILE A 149 -11.29 -9.78 11.09
C ILE A 149 -12.74 -9.70 10.60
N GLY A 150 -12.97 -10.23 9.42
CA GLY A 150 -14.29 -10.52 8.88
C GLY A 150 -14.77 -9.55 7.81
N ASN A 151 -16.00 -9.78 7.32
CA ASN A 151 -16.70 -8.94 6.36
C ASN A 151 -18.14 -8.64 6.86
N PRO A 152 -18.41 -7.41 7.29
CA PRO A 152 -17.48 -6.30 7.48
C PRO A 152 -16.52 -6.55 8.65
N GLY A 153 -15.31 -5.97 8.54
CA GLY A 153 -14.27 -6.08 9.56
C GLY A 153 -14.70 -5.58 10.92
N ARG A 154 -14.37 -6.35 11.97
CA ARG A 154 -14.64 -6.00 13.36
C ARG A 154 -13.40 -6.22 14.21
N VAL A 155 -13.14 -5.31 15.14
CA VAL A 155 -12.09 -5.48 16.15
C VAL A 155 -12.42 -6.72 16.98
N ARG A 156 -11.45 -7.63 17.09
CA ARG A 156 -11.56 -8.84 17.90
C ARG A 156 -10.81 -8.69 19.21
N TYR A 157 -9.58 -8.24 19.14
CA TYR A 157 -8.75 -7.93 20.30
C TYR A 157 -7.59 -7.01 19.85
N TYR A 158 -6.68 -6.72 20.75
CA TYR A 158 -5.52 -5.91 20.47
C TYR A 158 -4.25 -6.78 20.51
N VAL A 159 -3.31 -6.48 19.65
CA VAL A 159 -2.03 -7.19 19.52
C VAL A 159 -0.91 -6.39 20.18
N CYS A 160 0.21 -7.05 20.49
CA CYS A 160 1.42 -6.37 20.95
C CYS A 160 2.31 -5.99 19.75
N GLU A 161 3.35 -5.25 20.00
CA GLU A 161 4.39 -4.93 19.00
C GLU A 161 5.35 -6.11 18.74
N CYS A 162 5.29 -7.14 19.55
CA CYS A 162 6.20 -8.28 19.53
C CYS A 162 5.91 -9.27 18.40
#